data_c0b567132accbb9a967fa7cd0f966437
#
_entry.id   c0b567132accbb9a967fa7cd0f966437
#
_cell.length_a   1.000
_cell.length_b   1.000
_cell.length_c   1.000
_cell.angle_alpha   90.00
_cell.angle_beta   90.00
_cell.angle_gamma   90.00
#
_symmetry.space_group_name_H-M   'P 1'
#
loop_
_entity.id
_entity.type
_entity.pdbx_description
1 polymer ?
#
loop_
_entity_poly.entity_id
_entity_poly.type
_entity_poly.pdbx_seq_one_letter_code
_entity_poly.pdbx_strand_id
1 'polypeptide(L)'
;INIVPSLDLTVAQVTVLTVVILIAHNILVESAISHAAGVSFVYASVLRIGIAFLAGFILYRIYFYFGFLQEKFSLVLEQRVVPTDYYSWVLGQVENLIYIFCIICILVFSLNILKKIGVENLIKRLLANPLKLMGISSSAINIIIVGLTIGLQFGGGLLIKEAKSGSINKQSILLSLSLLNLVHAVIEDSI
;
A
#
# COMPACT_ATOMS: atom_id res chain seq x y z
N ILE A 1 13.74 -4.30 -12.03
CA ILE A 1 13.86 -2.83 -12.23
C ILE A 1 14.71 -2.52 -13.45
N ASN A 2 15.74 -3.32 -13.78
CA ASN A 2 16.61 -3.08 -14.95
C ASN A 2 15.97 -3.37 -16.33
N ILE A 3 14.75 -3.93 -16.37
CA ILE A 3 14.04 -4.28 -17.61
C ILE A 3 13.25 -3.08 -18.17
N VAL A 4 12.76 -2.20 -17.31
CA VAL A 4 11.90 -1.07 -17.71
C VAL A 4 12.58 -0.12 -18.73
N PRO A 5 13.86 0.26 -18.59
CA PRO A 5 14.52 1.12 -19.55
C PRO A 5 14.70 0.49 -20.94
N SER A 6 14.70 -0.85 -21.04
CA SER A 6 14.85 -1.56 -22.32
C SER A 6 13.54 -1.73 -23.10
N LEU A 7 12.38 -1.36 -22.51
CA LEU A 7 11.07 -1.60 -23.10
C LEU A 7 10.47 -0.38 -23.81
N ASP A 8 11.23 0.72 -23.96
CA ASP A 8 10.75 1.95 -24.64
C ASP A 8 9.34 2.40 -24.20
N LEU A 9 9.04 2.28 -22.90
CA LEU A 9 7.73 2.62 -22.33
C LEU A 9 7.55 4.13 -22.22
N THR A 10 6.30 4.58 -22.31
CA THR A 10 5.94 5.98 -21.98
C THR A 10 5.77 6.16 -20.46
N VAL A 11 5.86 7.41 -19.99
CA VAL A 11 5.60 7.74 -18.57
C VAL A 11 4.22 7.26 -18.13
N ALA A 12 3.21 7.39 -19.00
CA ALA A 12 1.86 6.88 -18.76
C ALA A 12 1.84 5.36 -18.52
N GLN A 13 2.55 4.59 -19.37
CA GLN A 13 2.61 3.13 -19.24
C GLN A 13 3.32 2.70 -17.96
N VAL A 14 4.42 3.36 -17.59
CA VAL A 14 5.14 3.10 -16.35
C VAL A 14 4.27 3.43 -15.14
N THR A 15 3.55 4.56 -15.19
CA THR A 15 2.62 4.94 -14.10
C THR A 15 1.51 3.92 -13.93
N VAL A 16 0.88 3.46 -15.02
CA VAL A 16 -0.15 2.41 -14.97
C VAL A 16 0.42 1.12 -14.35
N LEU A 17 1.61 0.69 -14.79
CA LEU A 17 2.27 -0.50 -14.28
C LEU A 17 2.56 -0.36 -12.77
N THR A 18 3.07 0.80 -12.35
CA THR A 18 3.37 1.08 -10.94
C THR A 18 2.12 1.04 -10.07
N VAL A 19 1.00 1.62 -10.54
CA VAL A 19 -0.28 1.57 -9.82
C VAL A 19 -0.81 0.15 -9.70
N VAL A 20 -0.72 -0.65 -10.76
CA VAL A 20 -1.12 -2.08 -10.72
C VAL A 20 -0.27 -2.84 -9.70
N ILE A 21 1.04 -2.64 -9.72
CA ILE A 21 1.96 -3.27 -8.76
C ILE A 21 1.66 -2.78 -7.33
N LEU A 22 1.43 -1.48 -7.14
CA LEU A 22 1.11 -0.90 -5.84
C LEU A 22 -0.15 -1.51 -5.22
N ILE A 23 -1.21 -1.73 -6.01
CA ILE A 23 -2.44 -2.35 -5.51
C ILE A 23 -2.25 -3.86 -5.31
N ALA A 24 -1.46 -4.53 -6.15
CA ALA A 24 -1.29 -5.98 -6.15
C ALA A 24 -0.08 -6.49 -5.35
N HIS A 25 0.72 -5.59 -4.73
CA HIS A 25 1.89 -6.03 -3.98
C HIS A 25 1.48 -6.84 -2.72
N ASN A 26 2.39 -7.67 -2.23
CA ASN A 26 2.24 -8.41 -0.96
C ASN A 26 0.95 -9.24 -0.79
N ILE A 27 0.33 -9.68 -1.90
CA ILE A 27 -0.97 -10.40 -1.91
C ILE A 27 -0.99 -11.59 -0.94
N LEU A 28 0.10 -12.36 -0.88
CA LEU A 28 0.14 -13.58 -0.07
C LEU A 28 -0.01 -13.29 1.42
N VAL A 29 0.74 -12.32 1.94
CA VAL A 29 0.73 -11.97 3.37
C VAL A 29 -0.62 -11.35 3.75
N GLU A 30 -1.12 -10.45 2.96
CA GLU A 30 -2.35 -9.72 3.26
C GLU A 30 -3.60 -10.57 3.09
N SER A 31 -3.61 -11.47 2.10
CA SER A 31 -4.68 -12.46 1.98
C SER A 31 -4.63 -13.47 3.13
N ALA A 32 -3.44 -13.81 3.66
CA ALA A 32 -3.31 -14.64 4.86
C ALA A 32 -3.85 -13.92 6.12
N ILE A 33 -3.60 -12.61 6.27
CA ILE A 33 -4.19 -11.79 7.34
C ILE A 33 -5.72 -11.81 7.24
N SER A 34 -6.26 -11.61 6.03
CA SER A 34 -7.70 -11.66 5.78
C SER A 34 -8.29 -13.03 6.12
N HIS A 35 -7.59 -14.11 5.77
CA HIS A 35 -8.00 -15.47 6.10
C HIS A 35 -8.00 -15.73 7.61
N ALA A 36 -6.99 -15.26 8.32
CA ALA A 36 -6.92 -15.38 9.78
C ALA A 36 -8.04 -14.63 10.51
N ALA A 37 -8.63 -13.61 9.91
CA ALA A 37 -9.80 -12.88 10.40
C ALA A 37 -11.16 -13.46 9.91
N GLY A 38 -11.13 -14.57 9.16
CA GLY A 38 -12.34 -15.29 8.72
C GLY A 38 -12.85 -14.91 7.32
N VAL A 39 -12.08 -14.18 6.52
CA VAL A 39 -12.38 -13.89 5.11
C VAL A 39 -11.63 -14.86 4.22
N SER A 40 -12.27 -15.35 3.15
CA SER A 40 -11.62 -16.30 2.23
C SER A 40 -10.34 -15.71 1.63
N PHE A 41 -9.23 -16.46 1.67
CA PHE A 41 -7.96 -16.13 1.04
C PHE A 41 -8.13 -15.86 -0.45
N VAL A 42 -8.85 -16.75 -1.14
CA VAL A 42 -9.10 -16.64 -2.59
C VAL A 42 -9.90 -15.36 -2.90
N TYR A 43 -10.93 -15.08 -2.11
CA TYR A 43 -11.71 -13.85 -2.27
C TYR A 43 -10.82 -12.59 -2.14
N ALA A 44 -10.01 -12.51 -1.09
CA ALA A 44 -9.13 -11.36 -0.86
C ALA A 44 -8.13 -11.18 -2.02
N SER A 45 -7.52 -12.28 -2.49
CA SER A 45 -6.56 -12.26 -3.60
C SER A 45 -7.22 -11.85 -4.93
N VAL A 46 -8.36 -12.46 -5.27
CA VAL A 46 -9.08 -12.17 -6.53
C VAL A 46 -9.62 -10.75 -6.54
N LEU A 47 -10.19 -10.28 -5.43
CA LEU A 47 -10.64 -8.89 -5.30
C LEU A 47 -9.52 -7.91 -5.58
N ARG A 48 -8.36 -8.13 -4.99
CA ARG A 48 -7.21 -7.24 -5.10
C ARG A 48 -6.62 -7.23 -6.51
N ILE A 49 -6.40 -8.41 -7.10
CA ILE A 49 -5.94 -8.54 -8.47
C ILE A 49 -6.94 -7.90 -9.44
N GLY A 50 -8.23 -8.18 -9.28
CA GLY A 50 -9.28 -7.65 -10.13
C GLY A 50 -9.33 -6.11 -10.09
N ILE A 51 -9.26 -5.53 -8.90
CA ILE A 51 -9.25 -4.06 -8.75
C ILE A 51 -7.95 -3.45 -9.26
N ALA A 52 -6.79 -4.09 -9.07
CA ALA A 52 -5.53 -3.63 -9.62
C ALA A 52 -5.59 -3.51 -11.15
N PHE A 53 -6.06 -4.55 -11.84
CA PHE A 53 -6.22 -4.51 -13.29
C PHE A 53 -7.30 -3.53 -13.75
N LEU A 54 -8.42 -3.43 -13.03
CA LEU A 54 -9.47 -2.47 -13.34
C LEU A 54 -8.96 -1.02 -13.21
N ALA A 55 -8.26 -0.71 -12.13
CA ALA A 55 -7.66 0.61 -11.91
C ALA A 55 -6.62 0.92 -12.99
N GLY A 56 -5.74 -0.03 -13.30
CA GLY A 56 -4.78 0.09 -14.38
C GLY A 56 -5.43 0.33 -15.75
N PHE A 57 -6.49 -0.41 -16.06
CA PHE A 57 -7.24 -0.24 -17.30
C PHE A 57 -7.90 1.14 -17.39
N ILE A 58 -8.56 1.60 -16.31
CA ILE A 58 -9.20 2.92 -16.26
C ILE A 58 -8.13 4.01 -16.44
N LEU A 59 -7.02 3.91 -15.71
CA LEU A 59 -5.94 4.88 -15.78
C LEU A 59 -5.30 4.94 -17.17
N TYR A 60 -5.06 3.77 -17.78
CA TYR A 60 -4.58 3.67 -19.15
C TYR A 60 -5.54 4.36 -20.13
N ARG A 61 -6.85 4.12 -20.02
CA ARG A 61 -7.88 4.77 -20.86
C ARG A 61 -7.89 6.29 -20.68
N ILE A 62 -7.73 6.79 -19.46
CA ILE A 62 -7.65 8.22 -19.16
C ILE A 62 -6.42 8.82 -19.84
N TYR A 63 -5.23 8.27 -19.64
CA TYR A 63 -4.01 8.77 -20.25
C TYR A 63 -4.04 8.73 -21.78
N PHE A 64 -4.61 7.67 -22.35
CA PHE A 64 -4.77 7.53 -23.79
C PHE A 64 -5.73 8.57 -24.37
N TYR A 65 -6.89 8.78 -23.72
CA TYR A 65 -7.92 9.73 -24.20
C TYR A 65 -7.48 11.19 -24.11
N PHE A 66 -6.84 11.56 -23.02
CA PHE A 66 -6.39 12.94 -22.79
C PHE A 66 -4.98 13.22 -23.33
N GLY A 67 -4.25 12.22 -23.79
CA GLY A 67 -2.90 12.39 -24.31
C GLY A 67 -1.85 12.80 -23.26
N PHE A 68 -2.10 12.56 -21.97
CA PHE A 68 -1.17 12.89 -20.90
C PHE A 68 -0.02 11.90 -20.79
N LEU A 69 1.19 12.39 -20.44
CA LEU A 69 2.37 11.57 -20.09
C LEU A 69 2.78 10.59 -21.21
N GLN A 70 2.61 10.98 -22.50
CA GLN A 70 2.96 10.15 -23.65
C GLN A 70 4.45 10.23 -24.02
N GLU A 71 5.23 11.04 -23.35
CA GLU A 71 6.68 11.12 -23.51
C GLU A 71 7.37 9.83 -23.09
N LYS A 72 8.52 9.55 -23.70
CA LYS A 72 9.32 8.36 -23.36
C LYS A 72 9.83 8.47 -21.94
N PHE A 73 9.65 7.38 -21.20
CA PHE A 73 10.19 7.25 -19.86
C PHE A 73 11.70 7.05 -19.94
N SER A 74 12.48 8.01 -19.47
CA SER A 74 13.92 7.90 -19.33
C SER A 74 14.29 7.85 -17.84
N LEU A 75 14.72 6.68 -17.39
CA LEU A 75 15.28 6.54 -16.06
C LEU A 75 16.77 6.88 -16.14
N VAL A 76 17.15 8.03 -15.69
CA VAL A 76 18.55 8.36 -15.44
C VAL A 76 18.96 7.65 -14.14
N LEU A 77 19.19 6.34 -14.25
CA LEU A 77 19.88 5.62 -13.18
C LEU A 77 21.36 6.02 -13.29
N GLU A 78 21.87 6.73 -12.33
CA GLU A 78 23.32 6.77 -12.15
C GLU A 78 23.80 5.33 -12.12
N GLN A 79 24.62 4.98 -13.11
CA GLN A 79 25.26 3.66 -13.13
C GLN A 79 26.13 3.59 -11.88
N ARG A 80 25.60 2.97 -10.82
CA ARG A 80 26.46 2.62 -9.68
C ARG A 80 27.57 1.74 -10.21
N VAL A 81 28.76 2.30 -10.28
CA VAL A 81 29.97 1.54 -10.55
C VAL A 81 30.03 0.46 -9.48
N VAL A 82 29.86 -0.79 -9.90
CA VAL A 82 29.98 -1.91 -8.97
C VAL A 82 31.45 -1.96 -8.54
N PRO A 83 31.77 -1.78 -7.24
CA PRO A 83 33.15 -1.84 -6.78
C PRO A 83 33.76 -3.17 -7.17
N THR A 84 34.97 -3.14 -7.73
CA THR A 84 35.70 -4.34 -8.17
C THR A 84 36.40 -5.03 -7.01
N ASP A 85 36.60 -4.32 -5.89
CA ASP A 85 37.22 -4.86 -4.69
C ASP A 85 36.21 -5.11 -3.56
N TYR A 86 36.47 -6.16 -2.80
CA TYR A 86 35.59 -6.61 -1.70
C TYR A 86 35.44 -5.55 -0.58
N TYR A 87 36.50 -4.81 -0.28
CA TYR A 87 36.48 -3.79 0.76
C TYR A 87 35.55 -2.64 0.42
N SER A 88 35.66 -2.07 -0.77
CA SER A 88 34.77 -0.99 -1.24
C SER A 88 33.32 -1.47 -1.38
N TRP A 89 33.12 -2.75 -1.74
CA TRP A 89 31.77 -3.33 -1.77
C TRP A 89 31.16 -3.39 -0.36
N VAL A 90 31.92 -3.86 0.65
CA VAL A 90 31.44 -3.92 2.06
C VAL A 90 31.13 -2.53 2.59
N LEU A 91 32.02 -1.55 2.35
CA LEU A 91 31.77 -0.17 2.78
C LEU A 91 30.49 0.39 2.15
N GLY A 92 30.28 0.17 0.87
CA GLY A 92 29.05 0.57 0.19
C GLY A 92 27.79 -0.09 0.75
N GLN A 93 27.87 -1.36 1.22
CA GLN A 93 26.75 -2.01 1.91
C GLN A 93 26.46 -1.38 3.27
N VAL A 94 27.50 -1.06 4.06
CA VAL A 94 27.35 -0.38 5.35
C VAL A 94 26.73 1.01 5.17
N GLU A 95 27.21 1.77 4.20
CA GLU A 95 26.64 3.09 3.86
C GLU A 95 25.17 2.99 3.48
N ASN A 96 24.79 2.03 2.63
CA ASN A 96 23.40 1.78 2.27
C ASN A 96 22.53 1.42 3.49
N LEU A 97 23.04 0.58 4.39
CA LEU A 97 22.32 0.21 5.62
C LEU A 97 22.08 1.41 6.52
N ILE A 98 23.08 2.27 6.68
CA ILE A 98 22.96 3.51 7.47
C ILE A 98 21.93 4.44 6.81
N TYR A 99 21.98 4.58 5.49
CA TYR A 99 21.03 5.40 4.75
C TYR A 99 19.59 4.92 4.91
N ILE A 100 19.35 3.60 4.73
CA ILE A 100 18.04 2.99 4.94
C ILE A 100 17.57 3.17 6.39
N PHE A 101 18.47 2.97 7.37
CA PHE A 101 18.18 3.17 8.78
C PHE A 101 17.74 4.62 9.07
N CYS A 102 18.45 5.59 8.53
CA CYS A 102 18.08 7.02 8.68
C CYS A 102 16.70 7.30 8.05
N ILE A 103 16.41 6.78 6.87
CA ILE A 103 15.10 6.92 6.24
C ILE A 103 14.00 6.34 7.14
N ILE A 104 14.18 5.12 7.66
CA ILE A 104 13.22 4.49 8.56
C ILE A 104 13.00 5.34 9.82
N CYS A 105 14.08 5.87 10.42
CA CYS A 105 13.97 6.74 11.59
C CYS A 105 13.17 8.02 11.29
N ILE A 106 13.42 8.67 10.15
CA ILE A 106 12.70 9.87 9.72
C ILE A 106 11.23 9.54 9.49
N LEU A 107 10.93 8.40 8.86
CA LEU A 107 9.57 7.95 8.58
C LEU A 107 8.80 7.70 9.89
N VAL A 108 9.38 6.94 10.82
CA VAL A 108 8.76 6.67 12.14
C VAL A 108 8.55 7.97 12.92
N PHE A 109 9.51 8.89 12.87
CA PHE A 109 9.39 10.20 13.51
C PHE A 109 8.25 11.03 12.88
N SER A 110 8.17 11.05 11.56
CA SER A 110 7.10 11.74 10.81
C SER A 110 5.71 11.18 11.15
N LEU A 111 5.57 9.85 11.22
CA LEU A 111 4.31 9.20 11.63
C LEU A 111 3.92 9.60 13.07
N ASN A 112 4.87 9.69 13.98
CA ASN A 112 4.61 10.14 15.36
C ASN A 112 4.16 11.62 15.41
N ILE A 113 4.73 12.48 14.56
CA ILE A 113 4.29 13.86 14.42
C ILE A 113 2.86 13.93 13.88
N LEU A 114 2.55 13.19 12.81
CA LEU A 114 1.21 13.14 12.22
C LEU A 114 0.15 12.72 13.24
N LYS A 115 0.47 11.74 14.09
CA LYS A 115 -0.42 11.35 15.20
C LYS A 115 -0.62 12.50 16.20
N LYS A 116 0.44 13.21 16.59
CA LYS A 116 0.37 14.34 17.54
C LYS A 116 -0.43 15.52 16.99
N ILE A 117 -0.34 15.80 15.70
CA ILE A 117 -1.09 16.87 15.01
C ILE A 117 -2.57 16.51 14.88
N GLY A 118 -2.94 15.25 15.11
CA GLY A 118 -4.32 14.80 15.07
C GLY A 118 -4.84 14.46 13.66
N VAL A 119 -3.95 14.15 12.72
CA VAL A 119 -4.31 13.68 11.37
C VAL A 119 -5.23 12.45 11.46
N GLU A 120 -5.00 11.57 12.43
CA GLU A 120 -5.88 10.42 12.69
C GLU A 120 -7.33 10.86 12.96
N ASN A 121 -7.53 11.93 13.73
CA ASN A 121 -8.87 12.48 14.02
C ASN A 121 -9.52 13.10 12.76
N LEU A 122 -8.72 13.70 11.89
CA LEU A 122 -9.19 14.23 10.61
C LEU A 122 -9.65 13.08 9.69
N ILE A 123 -8.84 12.05 9.54
CA ILE A 123 -9.16 10.84 8.77
C ILE A 123 -10.43 10.19 9.34
N LYS A 124 -10.53 10.05 10.65
CA LYS A 124 -11.72 9.53 11.32
C LYS A 124 -12.97 10.35 10.99
N ARG A 125 -12.88 11.66 11.04
CA ARG A 125 -14.00 12.56 10.75
C ARG A 125 -14.44 12.48 9.29
N LEU A 126 -13.51 12.37 8.36
CA LEU A 126 -13.78 12.26 6.93
C LEU A 126 -14.33 10.88 6.54
N LEU A 127 -13.80 9.81 7.11
CA LEU A 127 -14.14 8.44 6.70
C LEU A 127 -15.31 7.84 7.52
N ALA A 128 -15.59 8.33 8.70
CA ALA A 128 -16.62 7.73 9.59
C ALA A 128 -18.01 7.68 8.93
N ASN A 129 -18.43 8.75 8.25
CA ASN A 129 -19.75 8.81 7.60
C ASN A 129 -19.86 7.87 6.39
N PRO A 130 -18.95 7.91 5.38
CA PRO A 130 -19.02 6.97 4.28
C PRO A 130 -18.88 5.50 4.72
N LEU A 131 -18.05 5.20 5.70
CA LEU A 131 -17.91 3.83 6.22
C LEU A 131 -19.18 3.34 6.93
N LYS A 132 -19.88 4.21 7.67
CA LYS A 132 -21.20 3.89 8.25
C LYS A 132 -22.25 3.64 7.17
N LEU A 133 -22.26 4.42 6.09
CA LEU A 133 -23.15 4.21 4.96
C LEU A 133 -22.90 2.87 4.26
N MET A 134 -21.66 2.38 4.24
CA MET A 134 -21.31 1.03 3.77
C MET A 134 -21.74 -0.10 4.73
N GLY A 135 -22.33 0.22 5.89
CA GLY A 135 -22.78 -0.77 6.87
C GLY A 135 -21.67 -1.27 7.81
N ILE A 136 -20.55 -0.57 7.89
CA ILE A 136 -19.44 -0.91 8.78
C ILE A 136 -19.74 -0.44 10.20
N SER A 137 -19.59 -1.33 11.19
CA SER A 137 -19.83 -1.00 12.59
C SER A 137 -18.83 0.03 13.11
N SER A 138 -19.26 0.84 14.11
CA SER A 138 -18.41 1.88 14.69
C SER A 138 -17.12 1.33 15.31
N SER A 139 -17.15 0.11 15.85
CA SER A 139 -15.97 -0.57 16.38
C SER A 139 -14.97 -0.88 15.25
N ALA A 140 -15.46 -1.40 14.11
CA ALA A 140 -14.62 -1.70 12.96
C ALA A 140 -14.03 -0.44 12.30
N ILE A 141 -14.76 0.68 12.31
CA ILE A 141 -14.27 1.96 11.78
C ILE A 141 -12.98 2.41 12.50
N ASN A 142 -12.92 2.30 13.82
CA ASN A 142 -11.71 2.66 14.55
C ASN A 142 -10.51 1.80 14.14
N ILE A 143 -10.74 0.50 13.90
CA ILE A 143 -9.69 -0.43 13.47
C ILE A 143 -9.25 -0.15 12.04
N ILE A 144 -10.19 0.19 11.14
CA ILE A 144 -9.86 0.61 9.77
C ILE A 144 -8.95 1.83 9.80
N ILE A 145 -9.24 2.83 10.64
CA ILE A 145 -8.43 4.04 10.73
C ILE A 145 -7.02 3.70 11.22
N VAL A 146 -6.89 2.84 12.21
CA VAL A 146 -5.59 2.33 12.67
C VAL A 146 -4.87 1.60 11.54
N GLY A 147 -5.56 0.73 10.80
CA GLY A 147 -4.99 0.01 9.66
C GLY A 147 -4.56 0.92 8.51
N LEU A 148 -5.29 2.00 8.25
CA LEU A 148 -4.94 2.99 7.23
C LEU A 148 -3.77 3.88 7.64
N THR A 149 -3.55 4.10 8.95
CA THR A 149 -2.50 5.01 9.44
C THR A 149 -1.20 4.31 9.83
N ILE A 150 -1.28 3.04 10.24
CA ILE A 150 -0.12 2.27 10.74
C ILE A 150 0.17 1.06 9.83
N GLY A 151 -0.71 0.78 8.90
CA GLY A 151 -0.61 -0.34 7.97
C GLY A 151 -1.51 -1.52 8.30
N LEU A 152 -1.75 -2.34 7.28
CA LEU A 152 -2.64 -3.49 7.36
C LEU A 152 -2.14 -4.53 8.37
N GLN A 153 -0.83 -4.70 8.52
CA GLN A 153 -0.26 -5.69 9.44
C GLN A 153 -0.69 -5.43 10.89
N PHE A 154 -0.72 -4.17 11.32
CA PHE A 154 -1.17 -3.79 12.66
C PHE A 154 -2.70 -3.74 12.76
N GLY A 155 -3.36 -3.07 11.82
CA GLY A 155 -4.83 -2.99 11.76
C GLY A 155 -5.47 -4.36 11.56
N GLY A 156 -4.87 -5.21 10.71
CA GLY A 156 -5.29 -6.58 10.48
C GLY A 156 -5.17 -7.45 11.73
N GLY A 157 -4.08 -7.32 12.48
CA GLY A 157 -3.91 -8.02 13.77
C GLY A 157 -5.02 -7.67 14.76
N LEU A 158 -5.41 -6.39 14.83
CA LEU A 158 -6.52 -5.94 15.67
C LEU A 158 -7.86 -6.49 15.17
N LEU A 159 -8.10 -6.48 13.85
CA LEU A 159 -9.30 -7.07 13.24
C LEU A 159 -9.39 -8.58 13.50
N ILE A 160 -8.28 -9.32 13.41
CA ILE A 160 -8.24 -10.75 13.74
C ILE A 160 -8.66 -10.99 15.19
N LYS A 161 -8.14 -10.19 16.11
CA LYS A 161 -8.49 -10.27 17.54
C LYS A 161 -9.99 -10.03 17.76
N GLU A 162 -10.52 -8.96 17.19
CA GLU A 162 -11.93 -8.59 17.33
C GLU A 162 -12.87 -9.57 16.58
N ALA A 163 -12.44 -10.10 15.45
CA ALA A 163 -13.18 -11.15 14.75
C ALA A 163 -13.31 -12.44 15.57
N LYS A 164 -12.22 -12.84 16.23
CA LYS A 164 -12.20 -14.04 17.10
C LYS A 164 -12.98 -13.85 18.39
N SER A 165 -13.07 -12.63 18.91
CA SER A 165 -13.86 -12.32 20.11
C SER A 165 -15.37 -12.27 19.84
N GLY A 166 -15.78 -12.18 18.55
CA GLY A 166 -17.19 -12.02 18.17
C GLY A 166 -17.75 -10.62 18.37
N SER A 167 -16.91 -9.63 18.70
CA SER A 167 -17.32 -8.24 18.97
C SER A 167 -17.74 -7.49 17.71
N ILE A 168 -17.31 -7.96 16.53
CA ILE A 168 -17.63 -7.37 15.23
C ILE A 168 -18.35 -8.41 14.36
N ASN A 169 -19.43 -7.97 13.70
CA ASN A 169 -20.19 -8.85 12.81
C ASN A 169 -19.37 -9.20 11.54
N LYS A 170 -19.67 -10.36 10.94
CA LYS A 170 -18.94 -10.90 9.77
C LYS A 170 -18.96 -9.95 8.57
N GLN A 171 -20.05 -9.22 8.36
CA GLN A 171 -20.16 -8.25 7.27
C GLN A 171 -19.20 -7.09 7.46
N SER A 172 -19.11 -6.53 8.67
CA SER A 172 -18.16 -5.46 8.98
C SER A 172 -16.72 -5.91 8.86
N ILE A 173 -16.41 -7.16 9.24
CA ILE A 173 -15.06 -7.74 9.05
C ILE A 173 -14.74 -7.85 7.56
N LEU A 174 -15.65 -8.41 6.76
CA LEU A 174 -15.46 -8.53 5.31
C LEU A 174 -15.22 -7.18 4.64
N LEU A 175 -16.08 -6.20 4.92
CA LEU A 175 -15.98 -4.86 4.33
C LEU A 175 -14.71 -4.13 4.80
N SER A 176 -14.36 -4.24 6.07
CA SER A 176 -13.15 -3.61 6.64
C SER A 176 -11.88 -4.16 6.03
N LEU A 177 -11.78 -5.50 5.90
CA LEU A 177 -10.62 -6.12 5.28
C LEU A 177 -10.55 -5.86 3.78
N SER A 178 -11.70 -5.88 3.07
CA SER A 178 -11.73 -5.52 1.66
C SER A 178 -11.22 -4.10 1.43
N LEU A 179 -11.66 -3.15 2.26
CA LEU A 179 -11.20 -1.76 2.19
C LEU A 179 -9.72 -1.63 2.54
N LEU A 180 -9.28 -2.22 3.65
CA LEU A 180 -7.87 -2.17 4.07
C LEU A 180 -6.95 -2.79 3.03
N ASN A 181 -7.30 -3.94 2.46
CA ASN A 181 -6.52 -4.57 1.41
C ASN A 181 -6.34 -3.71 0.15
N LEU A 182 -7.24 -2.75 -0.09
CA LEU A 182 -7.18 -1.90 -1.28
C LEU A 182 -6.50 -0.54 -1.03
N VAL A 183 -6.66 0.02 0.17
CA VAL A 183 -6.35 1.44 0.42
C VAL A 183 -5.17 1.64 1.36
N HIS A 184 -4.79 0.65 2.19
CA HIS A 184 -3.67 0.82 3.12
C HIS A 184 -2.34 1.14 2.39
N ALA A 185 -2.09 0.48 1.27
CA ALA A 185 -0.90 0.67 0.45
C ALA A 185 -0.75 2.10 -0.07
N VAL A 186 -1.86 2.81 -0.31
CA VAL A 186 -1.83 4.19 -0.80
C VAL A 186 -1.19 5.14 0.22
N ILE A 187 -1.33 4.86 1.52
CA ILE A 187 -0.74 5.69 2.58
C ILE A 187 0.61 5.12 3.02
N GLU A 188 0.69 3.81 3.25
CA GLU A 188 1.88 3.14 3.77
C GLU A 188 3.06 3.18 2.78
N ASP A 189 2.79 2.98 1.49
CA ASP A 189 3.82 2.89 0.44
C ASP A 189 4.06 4.21 -0.30
N SER A 190 3.27 5.25 -0.02
CA SER A 190 3.42 6.58 -0.65
C SER A 190 4.29 7.54 0.17
N ILE A 191 4.67 7.17 1.39
CA ILE A 191 5.53 7.93 2.29
C ILE A 191 6.92 7.31 2.34
#